data_10693eb80439411bb0c8a5b3096cc7ae
#
_entry.id   10693eb80439411bb0c8a5b3096cc7ae
#
_cell.length_a   1.000
_cell.length_b   1.000
_cell.length_c   1.000
_cell.angle_alpha   90.00
_cell.angle_beta   90.00
_cell.angle_gamma   90.00
#
_symmetry.space_group_name_H-M   'P 1'
#
loop_
_entity.id
_entity.type
_entity.pdbx_description
1 polymer ?
#
loop_
_entity_poly.entity_id
_entity_poly.type
_entity_poly.pdbx_seq_one_letter_code
_entity_poly.pdbx_strand_id
1 'polypeptide(L)'
;MTTIIKNATWLNKGKIEKVELKIENGVIAEIASHIDVQNEEVIDAGGNFLSPGLIDVHVHLREPGGEKKETIETGTLAAAKGGFTAIAAMPNTRPVPDTVEQMEWVNKRIEETAHVRVLPYASITTRQLGKELTDFEGLKEAGAFAFTDDGVGVQSTGMMLEAMKKAASLNKAIVAHCEDNDLINKGCVHDGKFAKEHGLNGIPSICEAVQIARDVLLAEAANCHYHVCHVSTKESIRAIRDAKKAGIRVTAEVTPHHLLLNEEDIPGLDSNFKMNPPLRGKDDQQALIEALLDGTLDFIATDHAPHTADEKAEGMELAPFGIVGLETAFPLLYTNLVLKEVITLEQLVSYLTNKPADTFNLPYGTIEVGKPADLTIIDLETEKTINPEEFVSKGKNTPFANWVCKGWPVMTLVEGKRXMLKHATSTNFRRWNSIYRKRIRQRQRNDRRSCFQHGNDRISRNSI
;
A
#
# COMPACT_ATOMS: atom_id res chain seq x y z
N MET A 1 -28.06 2.35 -9.20
CA MET A 1 -27.83 3.80 -9.01
C MET A 1 -26.86 4.24 -10.09
N THR A 2 -27.19 5.30 -10.80
CA THR A 2 -26.37 5.82 -11.90
C THR A 2 -25.83 7.20 -11.52
N THR A 3 -24.53 7.41 -11.71
CA THR A 3 -23.86 8.67 -11.41
C THR A 3 -23.05 9.08 -12.64
N ILE A 4 -23.03 10.37 -12.96
CA ILE A 4 -22.21 10.91 -14.05
C ILE A 4 -21.18 11.86 -13.45
N ILE A 5 -19.90 11.64 -13.74
CA ILE A 5 -18.82 12.58 -13.42
C ILE A 5 -18.66 13.50 -14.61
N LYS A 6 -18.79 14.81 -14.36
CA LYS A 6 -18.70 15.87 -15.36
C LYS A 6 -17.45 16.74 -15.11
N ASN A 7 -17.03 17.41 -16.18
CA ASN A 7 -15.99 18.45 -16.10
C ASN A 7 -14.67 17.94 -15.50
N ALA A 8 -14.29 16.69 -15.75
CA ALA A 8 -13.00 16.16 -15.33
C ALA A 8 -11.98 16.29 -16.47
N THR A 9 -10.70 16.24 -16.10
CA THR A 9 -9.60 16.01 -17.04
C THR A 9 -8.90 14.70 -16.68
N TRP A 10 -8.35 14.00 -17.67
CA TRP A 10 -7.66 12.74 -17.42
C TRP A 10 -6.47 12.58 -18.37
N LEU A 11 -5.62 11.61 -18.08
CA LEU A 11 -4.55 11.21 -18.99
C LEU A 11 -5.07 10.19 -20.01
N ASN A 12 -5.04 10.57 -21.26
CA ASN A 12 -5.34 9.68 -22.38
C ASN A 12 -4.12 9.64 -23.31
N LYS A 13 -3.42 8.50 -23.31
CA LYS A 13 -2.19 8.30 -24.13
C LYS A 13 -1.17 9.43 -23.94
N GLY A 14 -0.90 9.78 -22.69
CA GLY A 14 0.08 10.81 -22.33
C GLY A 14 -0.38 12.26 -22.49
N LYS A 15 -1.64 12.50 -22.88
CA LYS A 15 -2.19 13.86 -23.03
C LYS A 15 -3.32 14.07 -22.03
N ILE A 16 -3.38 15.28 -21.49
CA ILE A 16 -4.49 15.69 -20.61
C ILE A 16 -5.64 16.14 -21.50
N GLU A 17 -6.79 15.50 -21.36
CA GLU A 17 -8.00 15.75 -22.15
C GLU A 17 -9.20 15.84 -21.21
N LYS A 18 -10.28 16.50 -21.66
CA LYS A 18 -11.55 16.49 -20.94
C LYS A 18 -12.22 15.12 -21.05
N VAL A 19 -12.88 14.72 -19.95
CA VAL A 19 -13.53 13.43 -19.87
C VAL A 19 -14.78 13.52 -18.99
N GLU A 20 -15.79 12.77 -19.36
CA GLU A 20 -16.97 12.51 -18.52
C GLU A 20 -17.15 10.99 -18.41
N LEU A 21 -17.56 10.53 -17.25
CA LEU A 21 -17.76 9.11 -16.96
C LEU A 21 -19.19 8.86 -16.50
N LYS A 22 -19.81 7.80 -17.02
CA LYS A 22 -21.05 7.27 -16.49
C LYS A 22 -20.75 6.02 -15.66
N ILE A 23 -21.26 6.00 -14.45
CA ILE A 23 -21.07 4.89 -13.51
C ILE A 23 -22.43 4.27 -13.24
N GLU A 24 -22.55 2.96 -13.46
CA GLU A 24 -23.77 2.20 -13.18
C GLU A 24 -23.45 1.03 -12.23
N ASN A 25 -24.14 1.01 -11.09
CA ASN A 25 -24.00 -0.05 -10.10
C ASN A 25 -22.55 -0.30 -9.65
N GLY A 26 -21.74 0.77 -9.57
CA GLY A 26 -20.38 0.70 -9.11
C GLY A 26 -19.33 0.40 -10.19
N VAL A 27 -19.77 0.29 -11.45
CA VAL A 27 -18.91 -0.07 -12.58
C VAL A 27 -18.93 1.10 -13.58
N ILE A 28 -17.80 1.36 -14.23
CA ILE A 28 -17.68 2.35 -15.31
C ILE A 28 -18.47 1.81 -16.52
N ALA A 29 -19.57 2.48 -16.87
CA ALA A 29 -20.44 2.08 -17.98
C ALA A 29 -20.10 2.78 -19.29
N GLU A 30 -19.61 4.03 -19.21
CA GLU A 30 -19.29 4.82 -20.40
C GLU A 30 -18.19 5.83 -20.10
N ILE A 31 -17.33 6.08 -21.09
CA ILE A 31 -16.28 7.11 -21.05
C ILE A 31 -16.43 7.92 -22.35
N ALA A 32 -16.63 9.22 -22.24
CA ALA A 32 -16.84 10.08 -23.40
C ALA A 32 -16.36 11.52 -23.13
N SER A 33 -16.24 12.32 -24.19
CA SER A 33 -15.96 13.76 -24.04
C SER A 33 -17.17 14.53 -23.53
N HIS A 34 -18.38 13.98 -23.74
CA HIS A 34 -19.65 14.55 -23.27
C HIS A 34 -20.67 13.43 -23.08
N ILE A 35 -21.40 13.47 -21.98
CA ILE A 35 -22.48 12.53 -21.64
C ILE A 35 -23.71 13.36 -21.27
N ASP A 36 -24.84 13.15 -21.93
CA ASP A 36 -26.08 13.81 -21.60
C ASP A 36 -26.63 13.34 -20.26
N VAL A 37 -27.04 14.27 -19.43
CA VAL A 37 -27.65 14.01 -18.12
C VAL A 37 -29.16 14.05 -18.27
N GLN A 38 -29.83 13.04 -17.77
CA GLN A 38 -31.32 13.01 -17.72
C GLN A 38 -31.79 13.14 -16.26
N ASN A 39 -31.65 12.07 -15.48
CA ASN A 39 -32.05 12.04 -14.07
C ASN A 39 -31.00 11.46 -13.16
N GLU A 40 -29.76 11.31 -13.67
CA GLU A 40 -28.65 10.73 -12.91
C GLU A 40 -28.11 11.71 -11.87
N GLU A 41 -27.53 11.17 -10.82
CA GLU A 41 -26.72 11.98 -9.90
C GLU A 41 -25.48 12.52 -10.63
N VAL A 42 -25.18 13.80 -10.45
CA VAL A 42 -24.02 14.43 -11.09
C VAL A 42 -22.96 14.76 -10.05
N ILE A 43 -21.74 14.36 -10.34
CA ILE A 43 -20.53 14.80 -9.64
C ILE A 43 -19.78 15.74 -10.58
N ASP A 44 -19.71 17.01 -10.22
CA ASP A 44 -18.92 17.99 -10.97
C ASP A 44 -17.47 17.97 -10.46
N ALA A 45 -16.55 17.56 -11.31
CA ALA A 45 -15.13 17.53 -10.98
C ALA A 45 -14.48 18.91 -10.99
N GLY A 46 -15.16 19.94 -11.53
CA GLY A 46 -14.66 21.32 -11.49
C GLY A 46 -13.40 21.54 -12.30
N GLY A 47 -13.13 20.75 -13.31
CA GLY A 47 -11.89 20.85 -14.11
C GLY A 47 -10.71 20.05 -13.51
N ASN A 48 -10.88 19.44 -12.35
CA ASN A 48 -9.82 18.69 -11.66
C ASN A 48 -9.45 17.40 -12.40
N PHE A 49 -8.29 16.88 -12.05
CA PHE A 49 -7.70 15.69 -12.66
C PHE A 49 -8.36 14.41 -12.10
N LEU A 50 -8.84 13.56 -12.98
CA LEU A 50 -9.43 12.26 -12.66
C LEU A 50 -8.38 11.17 -12.89
N SER A 51 -8.10 10.41 -11.85
CA SER A 51 -7.17 9.29 -11.82
C SER A 51 -7.91 8.01 -11.46
N PRO A 52 -7.41 6.83 -11.86
CA PRO A 52 -7.81 5.62 -11.15
C PRO A 52 -7.54 5.82 -9.66
N GLY A 53 -8.30 5.17 -8.80
CA GLY A 53 -8.05 5.20 -7.37
C GLY A 53 -6.64 4.70 -7.05
N LEU A 54 -5.94 5.40 -6.17
CA LEU A 54 -4.57 5.04 -5.81
C LEU A 54 -4.57 3.73 -5.00
N ILE A 55 -3.47 2.98 -5.10
CA ILE A 55 -3.30 1.66 -4.46
C ILE A 55 -2.00 1.69 -3.66
N ASP A 56 -2.05 1.26 -2.40
CA ASP A 56 -0.88 1.19 -1.54
C ASP A 56 -0.79 -0.21 -0.92
N VAL A 57 0.23 -0.96 -1.28
CA VAL A 57 0.35 -2.34 -0.81
C VAL A 57 1.19 -2.49 0.47
N HIS A 58 1.51 -1.36 1.15
CA HIS A 58 2.32 -1.40 2.36
C HIS A 58 1.83 -0.37 3.39
N VAL A 59 0.92 -0.79 4.27
CA VAL A 59 0.28 0.11 5.25
C VAL A 59 0.14 -0.61 6.60
N HIS A 60 0.40 0.11 7.69
CA HIS A 60 0.22 -0.41 9.06
C HIS A 60 -1.03 0.19 9.70
N LEU A 61 -2.08 -0.60 9.82
CA LEU A 61 -3.35 -0.17 10.44
C LEU A 61 -3.39 -0.38 11.95
N ARG A 62 -2.38 -1.05 12.48
CA ARG A 62 -2.15 -1.23 13.93
C ARG A 62 -3.25 -1.99 14.70
N GLU A 63 -4.40 -2.26 14.11
CA GLU A 63 -5.51 -2.98 14.75
C GLU A 63 -5.53 -4.43 14.25
N PRO A 64 -5.57 -5.42 15.16
CA PRO A 64 -5.75 -5.30 16.61
C PRO A 64 -4.46 -5.02 17.40
N GLY A 65 -4.65 -4.46 18.61
CA GLY A 65 -3.62 -4.34 19.62
C GLY A 65 -2.80 -3.06 19.64
N GLY A 66 -2.92 -2.21 18.62
CA GLY A 66 -2.24 -0.92 18.54
C GLY A 66 -3.18 0.25 18.27
N GLU A 67 -4.43 0.15 18.70
CA GLU A 67 -5.50 1.10 18.39
C GLU A 67 -5.24 2.53 18.88
N LYS A 68 -4.29 2.70 19.79
CA LYS A 68 -3.83 4.04 20.19
C LYS A 68 -3.12 4.75 19.03
N LYS A 69 -2.41 3.98 18.19
CA LYS A 69 -1.62 4.49 17.06
C LYS A 69 -2.45 4.66 15.79
N GLU A 70 -3.36 3.71 15.53
CA GLU A 70 -4.23 3.71 14.35
C GLU A 70 -5.31 2.64 14.53
N THR A 71 -6.41 2.76 13.78
CA THR A 71 -7.41 1.71 13.64
C THR A 71 -7.68 1.47 12.15
N ILE A 72 -8.33 0.37 11.82
CA ILE A 72 -8.77 0.11 10.44
C ILE A 72 -9.65 1.27 9.97
N GLU A 73 -10.54 1.77 10.83
CA GLU A 73 -11.41 2.90 10.50
C GLU A 73 -10.61 4.16 10.17
N THR A 74 -9.73 4.60 11.08
CA THR A 74 -9.00 5.87 10.89
C THR A 74 -7.95 5.78 9.78
N GLY A 75 -7.25 4.66 9.66
CA GLY A 75 -6.28 4.47 8.57
C GLY A 75 -6.93 4.40 7.19
N THR A 76 -8.13 3.79 7.08
CA THR A 76 -8.85 3.75 5.80
C THR A 76 -9.51 5.10 5.47
N LEU A 77 -9.86 5.90 6.47
CA LEU A 77 -10.24 7.31 6.24
C LEU A 77 -9.06 8.13 5.73
N ALA A 78 -7.87 7.93 6.33
CA ALA A 78 -6.64 8.59 5.86
C ALA A 78 -6.32 8.18 4.41
N ALA A 79 -6.47 6.89 4.08
CA ALA A 79 -6.32 6.39 2.72
C ALA A 79 -7.28 7.11 1.76
N ALA A 80 -8.56 7.16 2.11
CA ALA A 80 -9.57 7.86 1.28
C ALA A 80 -9.23 9.34 1.10
N LYS A 81 -8.78 10.02 2.15
CA LYS A 81 -8.36 11.43 2.07
C LYS A 81 -7.13 11.60 1.17
N GLY A 82 -6.23 10.63 1.17
CA GLY A 82 -5.03 10.62 0.32
C GLY A 82 -5.27 10.13 -1.11
N GLY A 83 -6.52 9.80 -1.48
CA GLY A 83 -6.86 9.35 -2.83
C GLY A 83 -6.76 7.84 -3.04
N PHE A 84 -6.44 7.08 -2.00
CA PHE A 84 -6.29 5.63 -2.10
C PHE A 84 -7.65 4.94 -2.00
N THR A 85 -7.93 4.04 -2.92
CA THR A 85 -9.15 3.22 -2.95
C THR A 85 -8.90 1.79 -2.49
N ALA A 86 -7.65 1.37 -2.46
CA ALA A 86 -7.24 0.05 -1.98
C ALA A 86 -5.91 0.15 -1.24
N ILE A 87 -5.83 -0.51 -0.09
CA ILE A 87 -4.58 -0.59 0.69
C ILE A 87 -4.38 -2.03 1.16
N ALA A 88 -3.12 -2.46 1.32
CA ALA A 88 -2.82 -3.76 1.90
C ALA A 88 -2.23 -3.58 3.30
N ALA A 89 -2.82 -4.29 4.26
CA ALA A 89 -2.53 -4.11 5.70
C ALA A 89 -1.52 -5.15 6.18
N MET A 90 -0.38 -4.67 6.68
CA MET A 90 0.71 -5.49 7.22
C MET A 90 0.27 -6.23 8.51
N PRO A 91 0.81 -7.45 8.75
CA PRO A 91 0.32 -8.32 9.81
C PRO A 91 0.97 -8.10 11.19
N ASN A 92 1.82 -7.10 11.35
CA ASN A 92 2.55 -6.89 12.62
C ASN A 92 1.67 -6.25 13.72
N THR A 93 0.61 -6.95 14.05
CA THR A 93 -0.41 -6.59 15.03
C THR A 93 -0.36 -7.53 16.26
N ARG A 94 -1.23 -7.31 17.23
CA ARG A 94 -1.33 -8.16 18.45
C ARG A 94 -2.81 -8.47 18.73
N PRO A 95 -3.28 -9.69 18.43
CA PRO A 95 -2.50 -10.80 17.86
C PRO A 95 -2.15 -10.60 16.36
N VAL A 96 -1.15 -11.34 15.92
CA VAL A 96 -0.75 -11.44 14.51
C VAL A 96 -1.81 -12.28 13.76
N PRO A 97 -2.20 -11.95 12.52
CA PRO A 97 -3.07 -12.82 11.72
C PRO A 97 -2.27 -14.02 11.16
N ASP A 98 -1.99 -14.97 12.05
CA ASP A 98 -1.20 -16.17 11.79
C ASP A 98 -2.02 -17.46 11.86
N THR A 99 -3.33 -17.35 12.13
CA THR A 99 -4.29 -18.46 12.12
C THR A 99 -5.53 -18.06 11.33
N VAL A 100 -6.28 -19.04 10.88
CA VAL A 100 -7.56 -18.84 10.18
C VAL A 100 -8.50 -17.97 11.03
N GLU A 101 -8.62 -18.28 12.31
CA GLU A 101 -9.47 -17.53 13.25
C GLU A 101 -9.10 -16.04 13.32
N GLN A 102 -7.79 -15.74 13.41
CA GLN A 102 -7.32 -14.36 13.45
C GLN A 102 -7.56 -13.64 12.11
N MET A 103 -7.35 -14.33 11.00
CA MET A 103 -7.61 -13.75 9.68
C MET A 103 -9.11 -13.46 9.48
N GLU A 104 -9.98 -14.37 9.92
CA GLU A 104 -11.43 -14.15 9.88
C GLU A 104 -11.84 -12.96 10.75
N TRP A 105 -11.22 -12.80 11.92
CA TRP A 105 -11.45 -11.63 12.77
C TRP A 105 -11.06 -10.33 12.05
N VAL A 106 -9.88 -10.30 11.44
CA VAL A 106 -9.40 -9.13 10.68
C VAL A 106 -10.38 -8.80 9.54
N ASN A 107 -10.78 -9.80 8.77
CA ASN A 107 -11.72 -9.60 7.64
C ASN A 107 -13.07 -9.05 8.13
N LYS A 108 -13.56 -9.61 9.22
CA LYS A 108 -14.82 -9.12 9.82
C LYS A 108 -14.69 -7.64 10.25
N ARG A 109 -13.57 -7.30 10.88
CA ARG A 109 -13.32 -5.93 11.33
C ARG A 109 -13.22 -4.96 10.13
N ILE A 110 -12.54 -5.39 9.06
CA ILE A 110 -12.50 -4.65 7.79
C ILE A 110 -13.92 -4.42 7.26
N GLU A 111 -14.75 -5.46 7.19
CA GLU A 111 -16.15 -5.33 6.73
C GLU A 111 -16.96 -4.35 7.58
N GLU A 112 -16.68 -4.29 8.87
CA GLU A 112 -17.42 -3.43 9.80
C GLU A 112 -17.02 -1.96 9.72
N THR A 113 -15.73 -1.65 9.46
CA THR A 113 -15.21 -0.31 9.72
C THR A 113 -14.45 0.34 8.57
N ALA A 114 -13.99 -0.43 7.59
CA ALA A 114 -13.15 0.13 6.52
C ALA A 114 -13.91 1.04 5.56
N HIS A 115 -13.27 2.11 5.14
CA HIS A 115 -13.79 3.09 4.19
C HIS A 115 -13.33 2.85 2.76
N VAL A 116 -12.19 2.16 2.59
CA VAL A 116 -11.65 1.75 1.28
C VAL A 116 -11.39 0.24 1.32
N ARG A 117 -11.00 -0.35 0.20
CA ARG A 117 -10.65 -1.78 0.14
C ARG A 117 -9.42 -2.03 1.00
N VAL A 118 -9.47 -3.06 1.83
CA VAL A 118 -8.31 -3.50 2.63
C VAL A 118 -8.01 -4.95 2.28
N LEU A 119 -6.75 -5.21 1.92
CA LEU A 119 -6.23 -6.51 1.54
C LEU A 119 -5.30 -6.96 2.70
N PRO A 120 -5.74 -7.85 3.58
CA PRO A 120 -4.90 -8.19 4.74
C PRO A 120 -3.82 -9.21 4.38
N TYR A 121 -2.59 -8.93 4.81
CA TYR A 121 -1.50 -9.91 4.77
C TYR A 121 -1.64 -10.90 5.95
N ALA A 122 -1.23 -12.14 5.73
CA ALA A 122 -0.99 -13.08 6.80
C ALA A 122 0.53 -13.15 7.09
N SER A 123 0.91 -13.56 8.27
CA SER A 123 2.33 -13.75 8.57
C SER A 123 2.88 -15.04 7.94
N ILE A 124 4.17 -15.04 7.64
CA ILE A 124 4.91 -16.20 7.16
C ILE A 124 5.08 -17.21 8.30
N THR A 125 5.50 -16.70 9.47
CA THR A 125 5.77 -17.56 10.62
C THR A 125 4.83 -17.23 11.78
N THR A 126 4.56 -18.24 12.60
CA THR A 126 3.70 -18.11 13.78
C THR A 126 4.23 -16.98 14.69
N ARG A 127 3.37 -16.01 14.97
CA ARG A 127 3.66 -14.81 15.77
C ARG A 127 4.86 -14.00 15.25
N GLN A 128 5.24 -14.20 13.97
CA GLN A 128 6.42 -13.57 13.35
C GLN A 128 7.72 -13.87 14.09
N LEU A 129 7.84 -15.08 14.65
CA LEU A 129 9.02 -15.49 15.44
C LEU A 129 10.10 -16.19 14.63
N GLY A 130 9.85 -16.49 13.35
CA GLY A 130 10.84 -17.15 12.46
C GLY A 130 11.09 -18.62 12.79
N LYS A 131 10.23 -19.26 13.59
CA LYS A 131 10.45 -20.62 14.10
C LYS A 131 9.58 -21.70 13.48
N GLU A 132 8.39 -21.34 13.04
CA GLU A 132 7.39 -22.28 12.50
C GLU A 132 6.56 -21.58 11.46
N LEU A 133 6.36 -22.23 10.31
CA LEU A 133 5.50 -21.68 9.25
C LEU A 133 4.03 -21.76 9.65
N THR A 134 3.26 -20.77 9.24
CA THR A 134 1.81 -20.74 9.43
C THR A 134 1.12 -21.70 8.44
N ASP A 135 -0.19 -21.90 8.60
CA ASP A 135 -1.03 -22.68 7.67
C ASP A 135 -1.35 -21.82 6.43
N PHE A 136 -0.47 -21.82 5.45
CA PHE A 136 -0.62 -21.01 4.22
C PHE A 136 -1.92 -21.32 3.46
N GLU A 137 -2.30 -22.60 3.39
CA GLU A 137 -3.53 -23.03 2.69
C GLU A 137 -4.77 -22.46 3.39
N GLY A 138 -4.89 -22.73 4.69
CA GLY A 138 -6.01 -22.22 5.49
C GLY A 138 -6.07 -20.68 5.50
N LEU A 139 -4.93 -20.01 5.62
CA LEU A 139 -4.88 -18.54 5.60
C LEU A 139 -5.26 -17.96 4.23
N LYS A 140 -4.84 -18.60 3.13
CA LYS A 140 -5.27 -18.22 1.78
C LYS A 140 -6.79 -18.33 1.65
N GLU A 141 -7.36 -19.45 2.09
CA GLU A 141 -8.82 -19.69 2.05
C GLU A 141 -9.57 -18.66 2.93
N ALA A 142 -8.97 -18.27 4.04
CA ALA A 142 -9.52 -17.23 4.92
C ALA A 142 -9.36 -15.82 4.37
N GLY A 143 -8.73 -15.65 3.21
CA GLY A 143 -8.66 -14.35 2.52
C GLY A 143 -7.32 -13.62 2.60
N ALA A 144 -6.24 -14.28 3.01
CA ALA A 144 -4.92 -13.65 3.03
C ALA A 144 -4.53 -13.14 1.63
N PHE A 145 -4.11 -11.90 1.57
CA PHE A 145 -3.66 -11.25 0.32
C PHE A 145 -2.35 -11.88 -0.18
N ALA A 146 -1.37 -11.93 0.69
CA ALA A 146 -0.06 -12.55 0.49
C ALA A 146 0.56 -12.80 1.88
N PHE A 147 1.82 -13.21 1.93
CA PHE A 147 2.48 -13.60 3.18
C PHE A 147 3.70 -12.74 3.46
N THR A 148 3.82 -12.24 4.69
CA THR A 148 4.94 -11.40 5.10
C THR A 148 5.18 -11.48 6.61
N ASP A 149 6.44 -11.47 7.01
CA ASP A 149 6.81 -11.21 8.41
C ASP A 149 7.34 -9.76 8.52
N ASP A 150 6.59 -8.82 7.93
CA ASP A 150 7.02 -7.42 7.89
C ASP A 150 7.40 -6.88 9.26
N GLY A 151 8.52 -6.15 9.28
CA GLY A 151 9.10 -5.52 10.45
C GLY A 151 10.16 -6.36 11.14
N VAL A 152 10.31 -7.65 10.80
CA VAL A 152 11.32 -8.52 11.45
C VAL A 152 12.14 -9.38 10.46
N GLY A 153 11.62 -9.65 9.28
CA GLY A 153 12.30 -10.48 8.29
C GLY A 153 12.46 -11.95 8.72
N VAL A 154 12.54 -12.86 7.77
CA VAL A 154 12.77 -14.28 8.02
C VAL A 154 14.28 -14.56 7.98
N GLN A 155 14.87 -14.79 9.13
CA GLN A 155 16.33 -14.92 9.26
C GLN A 155 16.88 -16.26 8.75
N SER A 156 16.13 -17.35 8.96
CA SER A 156 16.55 -18.69 8.53
C SER A 156 16.36 -18.86 7.02
N THR A 157 17.47 -19.16 6.32
CA THR A 157 17.47 -19.45 4.87
C THR A 157 16.56 -20.64 4.55
N GLY A 158 16.64 -21.73 5.33
CA GLY A 158 15.79 -22.90 5.13
C GLY A 158 14.30 -22.60 5.32
N MET A 159 13.96 -21.84 6.37
CA MET A 159 12.59 -21.41 6.64
C MET A 159 12.04 -20.57 5.48
N MET A 160 12.83 -19.60 4.98
CA MET A 160 12.40 -18.75 3.86
C MET A 160 12.21 -19.59 2.59
N LEU A 161 13.10 -20.54 2.30
CA LEU A 161 12.94 -21.41 1.12
C LEU A 161 11.65 -22.23 1.20
N GLU A 162 11.34 -22.81 2.35
CA GLU A 162 10.09 -23.59 2.53
C GLU A 162 8.85 -22.70 2.44
N ALA A 163 8.92 -21.46 3.00
CA ALA A 163 7.85 -20.48 2.85
C ALA A 163 7.60 -20.15 1.37
N MET A 164 8.67 -19.90 0.62
CA MET A 164 8.57 -19.60 -0.82
C MET A 164 7.97 -20.76 -1.61
N LYS A 165 8.35 -22.01 -1.33
CA LYS A 165 7.77 -23.20 -1.97
C LYS A 165 6.26 -23.28 -1.70
N LYS A 166 5.84 -23.08 -0.46
CA LYS A 166 4.42 -23.09 -0.08
C LYS A 166 3.67 -21.96 -0.79
N ALA A 167 4.18 -20.73 -0.74
CA ALA A 167 3.54 -19.58 -1.38
C ALA A 167 3.41 -19.78 -2.90
N ALA A 168 4.47 -20.29 -3.54
CA ALA A 168 4.47 -20.58 -4.99
C ALA A 168 3.40 -21.59 -5.36
N SER A 169 3.25 -22.67 -4.59
CA SER A 169 2.22 -23.70 -4.85
C SER A 169 0.80 -23.16 -4.76
N LEU A 170 0.61 -22.04 -4.03
CA LEU A 170 -0.68 -21.38 -3.85
C LEU A 170 -0.87 -20.17 -4.76
N ASN A 171 0.11 -19.91 -5.61
CA ASN A 171 0.16 -18.71 -6.47
C ASN A 171 0.05 -17.40 -5.63
N LYS A 172 0.77 -17.37 -4.52
CA LYS A 172 0.84 -16.21 -3.63
C LYS A 172 2.28 -15.69 -3.56
N ALA A 173 2.43 -14.39 -3.31
CA ALA A 173 3.73 -13.77 -3.14
C ALA A 173 4.25 -13.96 -1.70
N ILE A 174 5.58 -14.03 -1.57
CA ILE A 174 6.29 -13.71 -0.33
C ILE A 174 6.69 -12.23 -0.43
N VAL A 175 6.31 -11.46 0.57
CA VAL A 175 6.57 -10.02 0.65
C VAL A 175 7.52 -9.80 1.83
N ALA A 176 8.62 -9.09 1.62
CA ALA A 176 9.71 -9.13 2.59
C ALA A 176 10.25 -7.75 2.99
N HIS A 177 10.13 -7.45 4.27
CA HIS A 177 10.99 -6.48 4.96
C HIS A 177 12.36 -7.14 5.11
N CYS A 178 13.39 -6.58 4.50
CA CYS A 178 14.70 -7.21 4.42
C CYS A 178 15.68 -6.59 5.41
N GLU A 179 16.03 -7.37 6.42
CA GLU A 179 16.88 -6.91 7.51
C GLU A 179 17.58 -8.12 8.15
N ASP A 180 18.89 -8.18 8.03
CA ASP A 180 19.70 -9.23 8.66
C ASP A 180 19.97 -8.84 10.12
N ASN A 181 19.44 -9.62 11.06
CA ASN A 181 19.49 -9.30 12.49
C ASN A 181 20.92 -9.26 13.06
N ASP A 182 21.85 -10.00 12.46
CA ASP A 182 23.24 -9.98 12.92
C ASP A 182 23.96 -8.67 12.56
N LEU A 183 23.38 -7.91 11.60
CA LEU A 183 23.99 -6.68 11.09
C LEU A 183 23.27 -5.39 11.57
N ILE A 184 22.14 -5.49 12.25
CA ILE A 184 21.36 -4.32 12.71
C ILE A 184 22.19 -3.41 13.66
N ASN A 185 23.10 -3.98 14.46
CA ASN A 185 23.98 -3.21 15.36
C ASN A 185 23.21 -2.37 16.40
N LYS A 186 22.00 -2.77 16.74
CA LYS A 186 21.08 -1.96 17.59
C LYS A 186 20.96 -0.52 17.06
N GLY A 187 21.03 -0.36 15.74
CA GLY A 187 21.03 0.94 15.09
C GLY A 187 19.67 1.62 15.11
N CYS A 188 19.69 2.94 15.12
CA CYS A 188 18.48 3.76 15.10
C CYS A 188 18.41 4.67 13.88
N VAL A 189 19.50 4.78 13.12
CA VAL A 189 19.61 5.59 11.90
C VAL A 189 20.53 4.85 10.92
N HIS A 190 20.73 5.39 9.72
CA HIS A 190 21.71 4.88 8.74
C HIS A 190 23.15 4.94 9.32
N ASP A 191 23.95 3.89 9.05
CA ASP A 191 25.37 3.89 9.39
C ASP A 191 26.13 4.81 8.41
N GLY A 192 25.97 6.10 8.60
CA GLY A 192 26.50 7.12 7.73
C GLY A 192 27.06 8.32 8.49
N LYS A 193 27.02 9.45 7.82
CA LYS A 193 27.56 10.72 8.35
C LYS A 193 26.76 11.17 9.60
N PHE A 194 25.43 11.13 9.52
CA PHE A 194 24.55 11.58 10.63
C PHE A 194 24.83 10.76 11.91
N ALA A 195 24.92 9.43 11.81
CA ALA A 195 25.18 8.55 12.95
C ALA A 195 26.51 8.93 13.61
N LYS A 196 27.57 9.12 12.81
CA LYS A 196 28.90 9.47 13.31
C LYS A 196 28.93 10.82 14.00
N GLU A 197 28.28 11.83 13.41
CA GLU A 197 28.23 13.20 13.97
C GLU A 197 27.49 13.27 15.30
N HIS A 198 26.51 12.38 15.50
CA HIS A 198 25.65 12.41 16.69
C HIS A 198 25.97 11.28 17.69
N GLY A 199 26.98 10.45 17.41
CA GLY A 199 27.35 9.34 18.30
C GLY A 199 26.29 8.26 18.43
N LEU A 200 25.54 8.02 17.34
CA LEU A 200 24.43 7.05 17.31
C LEU A 200 24.88 5.73 16.66
N ASN A 201 24.27 4.62 17.06
CA ASN A 201 24.45 3.35 16.37
C ASN A 201 23.76 3.39 15.01
N GLY A 202 24.48 3.00 13.96
CA GLY A 202 23.98 2.96 12.61
C GLY A 202 23.57 1.57 12.13
N ILE A 203 22.58 1.52 11.24
CA ILE A 203 22.16 0.32 10.51
C ILE A 203 22.84 0.37 9.14
N PRO A 204 23.83 -0.52 8.86
CA PRO A 204 24.54 -0.45 7.59
C PRO A 204 23.68 -0.87 6.40
N SER A 205 24.02 -0.36 5.23
CA SER A 205 23.30 -0.68 3.97
C SER A 205 23.28 -2.18 3.67
N ILE A 206 24.37 -2.86 4.02
CA ILE A 206 24.50 -4.30 3.78
C ILE A 206 23.48 -5.13 4.57
N CYS A 207 22.94 -4.60 5.67
CA CYS A 207 21.92 -5.24 6.48
C CYS A 207 20.67 -5.59 5.65
N GLU A 208 20.25 -4.68 4.76
CA GLU A 208 19.14 -4.89 3.82
C GLU A 208 19.58 -5.75 2.63
N ALA A 209 20.68 -5.37 2.00
CA ALA A 209 21.12 -5.94 0.72
C ALA A 209 21.47 -7.42 0.81
N VAL A 210 22.06 -7.87 1.91
CA VAL A 210 22.45 -9.27 2.10
C VAL A 210 21.23 -10.19 2.14
N GLN A 211 20.17 -9.78 2.82
CA GLN A 211 18.93 -10.58 2.84
C GLN A 211 18.30 -10.62 1.46
N ILE A 212 18.24 -9.50 0.74
CA ILE A 212 17.70 -9.46 -0.63
C ILE A 212 18.52 -10.41 -1.54
N ALA A 213 19.85 -10.33 -1.49
CA ALA A 213 20.72 -11.17 -2.31
C ALA A 213 20.52 -12.67 -2.03
N ARG A 214 20.33 -13.03 -0.76
CA ARG A 214 19.95 -14.39 -0.35
C ARG A 214 18.60 -14.79 -0.95
N ASP A 215 17.59 -13.93 -0.74
CA ASP A 215 16.20 -14.26 -1.02
C ASP A 215 15.90 -14.36 -2.52
N VAL A 216 16.57 -13.56 -3.37
CA VAL A 216 16.35 -13.68 -4.82
C VAL A 216 16.81 -15.05 -5.36
N LEU A 217 17.86 -15.63 -4.78
CA LEU A 217 18.30 -16.98 -5.12
C LEU A 217 17.30 -18.03 -4.66
N LEU A 218 16.71 -17.85 -3.48
CA LEU A 218 15.66 -18.74 -2.97
C LEU A 218 14.38 -18.64 -3.82
N ALA A 219 14.03 -17.43 -4.23
CA ALA A 219 12.85 -17.19 -5.11
C ALA A 219 13.03 -17.88 -6.47
N GLU A 220 14.25 -17.84 -7.02
CA GLU A 220 14.60 -18.58 -8.25
C GLU A 220 14.38 -20.09 -8.05
N ALA A 221 14.96 -20.65 -6.98
CA ALA A 221 14.86 -22.08 -6.67
C ALA A 221 13.42 -22.54 -6.45
N ALA A 222 12.57 -21.70 -5.85
CA ALA A 222 11.18 -22.02 -5.54
C ALA A 222 10.20 -21.60 -6.65
N ASN A 223 10.66 -20.87 -7.66
CA ASN A 223 9.81 -20.20 -8.67
C ASN A 223 8.68 -19.39 -8.00
N CYS A 224 9.04 -18.66 -6.95
CA CYS A 224 8.10 -17.88 -6.14
C CYS A 224 8.12 -16.42 -6.56
N HIS A 225 6.96 -15.77 -6.58
CA HIS A 225 6.90 -14.31 -6.67
C HIS A 225 7.41 -13.74 -5.33
N TYR A 226 8.55 -13.05 -5.39
CA TYR A 226 9.19 -12.42 -4.24
C TYR A 226 9.10 -10.91 -4.41
N HIS A 227 8.48 -10.23 -3.45
CA HIS A 227 8.31 -8.78 -3.48
C HIS A 227 9.13 -8.15 -2.35
N VAL A 228 10.02 -7.23 -2.72
CA VAL A 228 10.91 -6.54 -1.78
C VAL A 228 10.25 -5.23 -1.33
N CYS A 229 9.99 -5.11 -0.03
CA CYS A 229 9.43 -3.89 0.56
C CYS A 229 10.47 -2.77 0.60
N HIS A 230 10.01 -1.53 0.50
CA HIS A 230 10.74 -0.28 0.83
C HIS A 230 12.25 -0.34 0.62
N VAL A 231 12.68 -0.61 -0.59
CA VAL A 231 14.12 -0.66 -0.93
C VAL A 231 14.77 0.68 -0.61
N SER A 232 15.92 0.65 0.06
CA SER A 232 16.58 1.88 0.53
C SER A 232 18.05 2.03 0.13
N THR A 233 18.70 1.00 -0.40
CA THR A 233 20.17 1.04 -0.65
C THR A 233 20.53 0.73 -2.10
N LYS A 234 21.62 1.33 -2.58
CA LYS A 234 22.17 1.07 -3.92
C LYS A 234 22.62 -0.39 -4.09
N GLU A 235 23.09 -1.03 -3.01
CA GLU A 235 23.47 -2.44 -3.03
C GLU A 235 22.23 -3.34 -3.24
N SER A 236 21.12 -3.02 -2.59
CA SER A 236 19.85 -3.71 -2.78
C SER A 236 19.36 -3.59 -4.22
N ILE A 237 19.43 -2.39 -4.80
CA ILE A 237 19.08 -2.14 -6.19
C ILE A 237 19.90 -3.01 -7.15
N ARG A 238 21.22 -3.11 -6.91
CA ARG A 238 22.11 -3.95 -7.71
C ARG A 238 21.66 -5.41 -7.68
N ALA A 239 21.35 -5.94 -6.49
CA ALA A 239 20.88 -7.32 -6.33
C ALA A 239 19.54 -7.56 -7.06
N ILE A 240 18.57 -6.63 -6.93
CA ILE A 240 17.26 -6.73 -7.58
C ILE A 240 17.39 -6.64 -9.11
N ARG A 241 18.21 -5.68 -9.59
CA ARG A 241 18.43 -5.48 -11.03
C ARG A 241 19.03 -6.73 -11.67
N ASP A 242 20.02 -7.32 -11.00
CA ASP A 242 20.66 -8.53 -11.47
C ASP A 242 19.69 -9.71 -11.50
N ALA A 243 18.88 -9.87 -10.46
CA ALA A 243 17.85 -10.90 -10.37
C ALA A 243 16.81 -10.76 -11.49
N LYS A 244 16.34 -9.52 -11.77
CA LYS A 244 15.40 -9.26 -12.87
C LYS A 244 16.00 -9.62 -14.23
N LYS A 245 17.29 -9.28 -14.47
CA LYS A 245 18.00 -9.65 -15.70
C LYS A 245 18.09 -11.18 -15.87
N ALA A 246 18.21 -11.91 -14.77
CA ALA A 246 18.23 -13.36 -14.78
C ALA A 246 16.83 -13.99 -14.98
N GLY A 247 15.78 -13.19 -15.02
CA GLY A 247 14.39 -13.66 -15.20
C GLY A 247 13.75 -14.19 -13.91
N ILE A 248 14.30 -13.87 -12.76
CA ILE A 248 13.75 -14.26 -11.45
C ILE A 248 12.48 -13.44 -11.19
N ARG A 249 11.46 -14.08 -10.61
CA ARG A 249 10.16 -13.45 -10.32
C ARG A 249 10.28 -12.53 -9.10
N VAL A 250 11.02 -11.44 -9.26
CA VAL A 250 11.20 -10.44 -8.20
C VAL A 250 10.55 -9.11 -8.60
N THR A 251 9.85 -8.48 -7.66
CA THR A 251 9.33 -7.12 -7.77
C THR A 251 9.75 -6.34 -6.52
N ALA A 252 9.69 -5.01 -6.59
CA ALA A 252 10.18 -4.18 -5.49
C ALA A 252 9.46 -2.84 -5.46
N GLU A 253 9.32 -2.30 -4.25
CA GLU A 253 8.71 -0.99 -4.02
C GLU A 253 9.71 -0.02 -3.38
N VAL A 254 9.41 1.27 -3.49
CA VAL A 254 10.13 2.35 -2.82
C VAL A 254 9.12 3.30 -2.18
N THR A 255 9.53 3.96 -1.10
CA THR A 255 8.61 4.89 -0.39
C THR A 255 8.83 6.34 -0.83
N PRO A 256 7.81 7.21 -0.64
CA PRO A 256 8.01 8.64 -0.87
C PRO A 256 9.14 9.23 -0.03
N HIS A 257 9.26 8.82 1.24
CA HIS A 257 10.30 9.40 2.11
C HIS A 257 11.71 8.98 1.68
N HIS A 258 11.92 7.77 1.18
CA HIS A 258 13.23 7.37 0.67
C HIS A 258 13.57 8.05 -0.68
N LEU A 259 12.57 8.41 -1.47
CA LEU A 259 12.80 9.16 -2.72
C LEU A 259 13.12 10.64 -2.46
N LEU A 260 12.55 11.23 -1.40
CA LEU A 260 12.58 12.68 -1.19
C LEU A 260 13.57 13.13 -0.11
N LEU A 261 14.00 12.23 0.77
CA LEU A 261 14.86 12.56 1.93
C LEU A 261 16.07 11.65 1.99
N ASN A 262 17.12 12.16 2.62
CA ASN A 262 18.33 11.41 2.95
C ASN A 262 18.81 11.81 4.37
N GLU A 263 19.85 11.17 4.88
CA GLU A 263 20.32 11.39 6.26
C GLU A 263 20.71 12.84 6.56
N GLU A 264 21.12 13.61 5.54
CA GLU A 264 21.52 15.02 5.72
C GLU A 264 20.31 15.95 5.90
N ASP A 265 19.10 15.47 5.63
CA ASP A 265 17.87 16.26 5.83
C ASP A 265 17.35 16.21 7.27
N ILE A 266 17.92 15.36 8.13
CA ILE A 266 17.45 15.16 9.51
C ILE A 266 17.86 16.39 10.36
N PRO A 267 16.89 17.17 10.88
CA PRO A 267 17.26 18.36 11.67
C PRO A 267 17.47 17.95 13.13
N GLY A 268 18.71 18.12 13.61
CA GLY A 268 19.03 17.76 15.00
C GLY A 268 18.74 16.27 15.25
N LEU A 269 18.02 15.98 16.32
CA LEU A 269 17.64 14.59 16.69
C LEU A 269 16.12 14.39 16.58
N ASP A 270 15.50 14.92 15.52
CA ASP A 270 14.05 14.82 15.32
C ASP A 270 13.64 13.39 14.93
N SER A 271 12.99 12.69 15.85
CA SER A 271 12.54 11.31 15.67
C SER A 271 11.44 11.14 14.61
N ASN A 272 10.81 12.23 14.14
CA ASN A 272 9.88 12.15 13.02
C ASN A 272 10.57 11.75 11.71
N PHE A 273 11.92 11.85 11.67
CA PHE A 273 12.74 11.35 10.57
C PHE A 273 13.22 9.91 10.79
N LYS A 274 12.89 9.30 11.94
CA LYS A 274 13.31 7.92 12.25
C LYS A 274 12.38 6.91 11.57
N MET A 275 12.96 6.14 10.66
CA MET A 275 12.26 5.14 9.84
C MET A 275 13.13 3.90 9.68
N ASN A 276 12.51 2.73 9.46
CA ASN A 276 13.23 1.51 9.11
C ASN A 276 12.65 0.90 7.83
N PRO A 277 13.43 0.76 6.73
CA PRO A 277 14.86 1.12 6.63
C PRO A 277 15.10 2.60 6.87
N PRO A 278 16.27 2.96 7.41
CA PRO A 278 16.53 4.37 7.70
C PRO A 278 16.70 5.20 6.42
N LEU A 279 16.56 6.52 6.56
CA LEU A 279 16.91 7.45 5.50
C LEU A 279 18.42 7.31 5.27
N ARG A 280 18.81 6.94 4.05
CA ARG A 280 20.19 6.60 3.69
C ARG A 280 20.98 7.82 3.20
N GLY A 281 22.10 7.59 2.58
CA GLY A 281 22.93 8.64 1.99
C GLY A 281 22.37 9.17 0.67
N LYS A 282 22.91 10.28 0.18
CA LYS A 282 22.53 10.89 -1.10
C LYS A 282 22.72 9.95 -2.29
N ASP A 283 23.79 9.14 -2.26
CA ASP A 283 24.05 8.17 -3.31
C ASP A 283 22.96 7.10 -3.39
N ASP A 284 22.46 6.67 -2.23
CA ASP A 284 21.34 5.71 -2.17
C ASP A 284 20.08 6.36 -2.71
N GLN A 285 19.76 7.58 -2.27
CA GLN A 285 18.59 8.31 -2.76
C GLN A 285 18.61 8.47 -4.28
N GLN A 286 19.73 8.87 -4.84
CA GLN A 286 19.90 9.01 -6.30
C GLN A 286 19.70 7.66 -7.01
N ALA A 287 20.27 6.58 -6.46
CA ALA A 287 20.13 5.23 -7.01
C ALA A 287 18.68 4.76 -7.00
N LEU A 288 17.89 5.12 -5.96
CA LEU A 288 16.46 4.79 -5.90
C LEU A 288 15.68 5.49 -7.03
N ILE A 289 15.94 6.75 -7.27
CA ILE A 289 15.28 7.52 -8.35
C ILE A 289 15.61 6.88 -9.71
N GLU A 290 16.88 6.58 -9.95
CA GLU A 290 17.33 5.93 -11.20
C GLU A 290 16.67 4.54 -11.38
N ALA A 291 16.58 3.77 -10.29
CA ALA A 291 15.99 2.43 -10.30
C ALA A 291 14.47 2.47 -10.53
N LEU A 292 13.79 3.51 -10.06
CA LEU A 292 12.36 3.71 -10.35
C LEU A 292 12.17 4.03 -11.84
N LEU A 293 13.05 4.86 -12.41
CA LEU A 293 12.98 5.24 -13.82
C LEU A 293 13.32 4.08 -14.78
N ASP A 294 14.29 3.23 -14.40
CA ASP A 294 14.71 2.12 -15.27
C ASP A 294 13.87 0.83 -15.08
N GLY A 295 12.93 0.83 -14.12
CA GLY A 295 12.04 -0.30 -13.89
C GLY A 295 12.62 -1.37 -12.94
N THR A 296 13.76 -1.15 -12.34
CA THR A 296 14.29 -2.02 -11.28
C THR A 296 13.35 -2.02 -10.08
N LEU A 297 12.87 -0.83 -9.70
CA LEU A 297 11.77 -0.66 -8.73
C LEU A 297 10.46 -0.55 -9.53
N ASP A 298 9.46 -1.27 -9.10
CA ASP A 298 8.22 -1.43 -9.88
C ASP A 298 7.22 -0.32 -9.62
N PHE A 299 7.10 0.12 -8.35
CA PHE A 299 6.08 1.10 -7.97
C PHE A 299 6.41 1.74 -6.62
N ILE A 300 5.52 2.61 -6.17
CA ILE A 300 5.67 3.35 -4.91
C ILE A 300 4.61 2.86 -3.91
N ALA A 301 5.04 2.60 -2.68
CA ALA A 301 4.16 2.30 -1.55
C ALA A 301 4.60 3.15 -0.36
N THR A 302 3.67 3.55 0.52
CA THR A 302 3.98 4.56 1.53
C THR A 302 4.74 4.03 2.74
N ASP A 303 4.53 2.78 3.09
CA ASP A 303 4.90 2.25 4.41
C ASP A 303 4.33 3.15 5.52
N HIS A 304 3.06 3.53 5.38
CA HIS A 304 2.34 4.35 6.37
C HIS A 304 2.41 3.66 7.74
N ALA A 305 3.18 4.24 8.66
CA ALA A 305 3.53 3.61 9.94
C ALA A 305 3.28 4.57 11.11
N PRO A 306 2.01 4.70 11.53
CA PRO A 306 1.63 5.65 12.57
C PRO A 306 2.09 5.23 13.97
N HIS A 307 2.48 6.25 14.76
CA HIS A 307 2.85 6.14 16.16
C HIS A 307 2.28 7.33 16.92
N THR A 308 2.17 7.19 18.24
CA THR A 308 1.67 8.29 19.07
C THR A 308 2.74 9.37 19.25
N ALA A 309 2.31 10.58 19.55
CA ALA A 309 3.24 11.69 19.84
C ALA A 309 4.17 11.36 21.01
N ASP A 310 3.64 10.74 22.05
CA ASP A 310 4.43 10.34 23.22
C ASP A 310 5.55 9.36 22.86
N GLU A 311 5.23 8.36 22.04
CA GLU A 311 6.26 7.41 21.56
C GLU A 311 7.33 8.09 20.74
N LYS A 312 6.95 8.99 19.83
CA LYS A 312 7.93 9.72 19.01
C LYS A 312 8.76 10.70 19.85
N ALA A 313 8.22 11.19 20.95
CA ALA A 313 8.93 12.11 21.86
C ALA A 313 10.06 11.42 22.68
N GLU A 314 10.15 10.09 22.62
CA GLU A 314 11.22 9.35 23.34
C GLU A 314 12.63 9.58 22.75
N GLY A 315 12.74 10.33 21.67
CA GLY A 315 14.01 10.71 21.05
C GLY A 315 14.55 9.69 20.04
N MET A 316 15.61 10.08 19.35
CA MET A 316 16.10 9.32 18.19
C MET A 316 16.46 7.86 18.52
N GLU A 317 17.05 7.59 19.69
CA GLU A 317 17.44 6.23 20.06
C GLU A 317 16.24 5.34 20.42
N LEU A 318 15.28 5.85 21.19
CA LEU A 318 14.22 5.04 21.80
C LEU A 318 12.91 5.08 21.05
N ALA A 319 12.61 6.16 20.30
CA ALA A 319 11.35 6.28 19.56
C ALA A 319 11.20 5.12 18.56
N PRO A 320 9.98 4.63 18.35
CA PRO A 320 9.75 3.61 17.32
C PRO A 320 9.98 4.17 15.91
N PHE A 321 10.35 3.29 15.00
CA PHE A 321 10.50 3.59 13.58
C PHE A 321 9.13 3.78 12.94
N GLY A 322 8.95 4.84 12.17
CA GLY A 322 7.72 5.04 11.39
C GLY A 322 7.48 6.46 10.93
N ILE A 323 6.95 6.56 9.72
CA ILE A 323 6.52 7.81 9.08
C ILE A 323 5.11 7.56 8.51
N VAL A 324 4.16 8.49 8.72
CA VAL A 324 2.85 8.39 8.08
C VAL A 324 2.91 8.93 6.65
N GLY A 325 2.23 8.28 5.71
CA GLY A 325 2.36 8.64 4.29
C GLY A 325 1.07 8.73 3.49
N LEU A 326 -0.02 8.11 3.93
CA LEU A 326 -1.25 7.99 3.11
C LEU A 326 -1.80 9.35 2.66
N GLU A 327 -1.87 10.33 3.55
CA GLU A 327 -2.49 11.62 3.24
C GLU A 327 -1.57 12.57 2.47
N THR A 328 -0.28 12.26 2.34
CA THR A 328 0.71 13.17 1.77
C THR A 328 1.45 12.61 0.55
N ALA A 329 1.30 11.32 0.24
CA ALA A 329 2.08 10.66 -0.82
C ALA A 329 1.95 11.38 -2.17
N PHE A 330 0.71 11.53 -2.68
CA PHE A 330 0.53 12.12 -4.02
C PHE A 330 1.02 13.57 -4.06
N PRO A 331 0.60 14.47 -3.13
CA PRO A 331 1.09 15.86 -3.20
C PRO A 331 2.62 15.99 -3.05
N LEU A 332 3.25 15.20 -2.20
CA LEU A 332 4.72 15.20 -2.07
C LEU A 332 5.41 14.80 -3.37
N LEU A 333 4.97 13.68 -3.96
CA LEU A 333 5.56 13.14 -5.18
C LEU A 333 5.28 14.03 -6.39
N TYR A 334 4.06 14.55 -6.51
CA TYR A 334 3.68 15.45 -7.59
C TYR A 334 4.54 16.71 -7.55
N THR A 335 4.64 17.34 -6.39
CA THR A 335 5.38 18.61 -6.23
C THR A 335 6.88 18.42 -6.44
N ASN A 336 7.46 17.36 -5.88
CA ASN A 336 8.91 17.22 -5.81
C ASN A 336 9.50 16.38 -6.94
N LEU A 337 8.69 15.57 -7.65
CA LEU A 337 9.18 14.79 -8.77
C LEU A 337 8.54 15.21 -10.10
N VAL A 338 7.21 15.41 -10.14
CA VAL A 338 6.54 15.74 -11.41
C VAL A 338 6.79 17.20 -11.79
N LEU A 339 6.53 18.15 -10.87
CA LEU A 339 6.75 19.58 -11.17
C LEU A 339 8.22 19.95 -11.34
N LYS A 340 9.13 19.08 -10.86
CA LYS A 340 10.59 19.22 -11.07
C LYS A 340 11.09 18.41 -12.29
N GLU A 341 10.18 17.84 -13.05
CA GLU A 341 10.47 17.11 -14.28
C GLU A 341 11.38 15.88 -14.10
N VAL A 342 11.41 15.28 -12.90
CA VAL A 342 12.13 14.03 -12.63
C VAL A 342 11.35 12.84 -13.21
N ILE A 343 10.03 12.85 -13.05
CA ILE A 343 9.10 11.86 -13.63
C ILE A 343 7.93 12.62 -14.29
N THR A 344 7.19 11.95 -15.17
CA THR A 344 5.96 12.51 -15.74
C THR A 344 4.76 12.26 -14.80
N LEU A 345 3.67 13.01 -14.99
CA LEU A 345 2.41 12.74 -14.27
C LEU A 345 1.90 11.33 -14.58
N GLU A 346 2.05 10.87 -15.84
CA GLU A 346 1.66 9.52 -16.25
C GLU A 346 2.44 8.45 -15.46
N GLN A 347 3.75 8.65 -15.32
CA GLN A 347 4.57 7.75 -14.49
C GLN A 347 4.13 7.75 -13.04
N LEU A 348 3.90 8.93 -12.43
CA LEU A 348 3.43 9.00 -11.03
C LEU A 348 2.11 8.25 -10.84
N VAL A 349 1.13 8.51 -11.71
CA VAL A 349 -0.16 7.83 -11.66
C VAL A 349 0.05 6.31 -11.78
N SER A 350 0.85 5.88 -12.75
CA SER A 350 1.14 4.45 -12.99
C SER A 350 1.77 3.79 -11.76
N TYR A 351 2.75 4.45 -11.13
CA TYR A 351 3.42 3.91 -9.92
C TYR A 351 2.48 3.77 -8.73
N LEU A 352 1.35 4.48 -8.71
CA LEU A 352 0.40 4.45 -7.61
C LEU A 352 -0.93 3.76 -7.99
N THR A 353 -1.07 3.21 -9.20
CA THR A 353 -2.33 2.61 -9.66
C THR A 353 -2.11 1.26 -10.35
N ASN A 354 -1.90 1.25 -11.67
CA ASN A 354 -1.83 0.00 -12.42
C ASN A 354 -0.57 -0.82 -12.11
N LYS A 355 0.56 -0.21 -11.79
CA LYS A 355 1.78 -0.96 -11.45
C LYS A 355 1.61 -1.86 -10.22
N PRO A 356 1.16 -1.36 -9.04
CA PRO A 356 0.89 -2.27 -7.93
C PRO A 356 -0.26 -3.24 -8.23
N ALA A 357 -1.30 -2.80 -8.99
CA ALA A 357 -2.40 -3.69 -9.37
C ALA A 357 -1.91 -4.86 -10.23
N ASP A 358 -1.12 -4.59 -11.26
CA ASP A 358 -0.58 -5.62 -12.16
C ASP A 358 0.35 -6.58 -11.40
N THR A 359 1.19 -6.03 -10.50
CA THR A 359 2.12 -6.82 -9.69
C THR A 359 1.40 -7.90 -8.87
N PHE A 360 0.23 -7.57 -8.33
CA PHE A 360 -0.53 -8.47 -7.45
C PHE A 360 -1.82 -8.99 -8.09
N ASN A 361 -2.01 -8.83 -9.40
CA ASN A 361 -3.19 -9.28 -10.15
C ASN A 361 -4.51 -8.76 -9.56
N LEU A 362 -4.55 -7.47 -9.23
CA LEU A 362 -5.77 -6.84 -8.70
C LEU A 362 -6.70 -6.43 -9.86
N PRO A 363 -8.01 -6.54 -9.71
CA PRO A 363 -8.96 -6.28 -10.81
C PRO A 363 -9.33 -4.82 -10.99
N TYR A 364 -8.58 -3.90 -10.43
CA TYR A 364 -8.78 -2.45 -10.47
C TYR A 364 -7.43 -1.75 -10.74
N GLY A 365 -7.39 -0.42 -10.75
CA GLY A 365 -6.17 0.36 -11.00
C GLY A 365 -6.12 1.01 -12.37
N THR A 366 -7.21 0.90 -13.17
CA THR A 366 -7.35 1.57 -14.47
C THR A 366 -8.74 2.18 -14.60
N ILE A 367 -8.88 3.16 -15.50
CA ILE A 367 -10.19 3.72 -15.89
C ILE A 367 -10.56 3.10 -17.24
N GLU A 368 -11.41 2.09 -17.21
CA GLU A 368 -11.86 1.35 -18.40
C GLU A 368 -13.32 0.95 -18.22
N VAL A 369 -14.08 0.90 -19.32
CA VAL A 369 -15.45 0.43 -19.31
C VAL A 369 -15.48 -1.03 -18.82
N GLY A 370 -16.36 -1.32 -17.88
CA GLY A 370 -16.50 -2.65 -17.27
C GLY A 370 -15.71 -2.83 -15.97
N LYS A 371 -14.79 -1.93 -15.65
CA LYS A 371 -14.00 -1.99 -14.41
C LYS A 371 -14.72 -1.31 -13.25
N PRO A 372 -14.41 -1.67 -11.99
CA PRO A 372 -14.96 -0.95 -10.84
C PRO A 372 -14.64 0.54 -10.92
N ALA A 373 -15.61 1.37 -10.54
CA ALA A 373 -15.44 2.83 -10.50
C ALA A 373 -14.70 3.24 -9.21
N ASP A 374 -13.46 2.76 -9.08
CA ASP A 374 -12.51 3.12 -8.02
C ASP A 374 -11.67 4.28 -8.57
N LEU A 375 -11.96 5.49 -8.10
CA LEU A 375 -11.50 6.72 -8.74
C LEU A 375 -11.06 7.74 -7.69
N THR A 376 -10.12 8.62 -8.06
CA THR A 376 -9.81 9.80 -7.26
C THR A 376 -9.77 11.05 -8.15
N ILE A 377 -10.33 12.14 -7.64
CA ILE A 377 -10.28 13.46 -8.27
C ILE A 377 -9.24 14.28 -7.51
N ILE A 378 -8.31 14.87 -8.24
CA ILE A 378 -7.12 15.52 -7.68
C ILE A 378 -7.04 16.96 -8.19
N ASP A 379 -6.94 17.90 -7.28
CA ASP A 379 -6.65 19.30 -7.58
C ASP A 379 -5.13 19.45 -7.77
N LEU A 380 -4.69 19.61 -9.01
CA LEU A 380 -3.27 19.72 -9.36
C LEU A 380 -2.72 21.16 -9.17
N GLU A 381 -3.57 22.15 -8.93
CA GLU A 381 -3.18 23.56 -9.00
C GLU A 381 -3.05 24.24 -7.64
N THR A 382 -3.93 23.93 -6.70
CA THR A 382 -3.97 24.64 -5.41
C THR A 382 -2.81 24.22 -4.52
N GLU A 383 -2.05 25.21 -4.06
CA GLU A 383 -0.99 25.02 -3.06
C GLU A 383 -1.58 24.94 -1.66
N LYS A 384 -1.16 23.92 -0.91
CA LYS A 384 -1.50 23.80 0.53
C LYS A 384 -0.25 23.38 1.29
N THR A 385 -0.18 23.82 2.54
CA THR A 385 0.90 23.43 3.46
C THR A 385 0.52 22.14 4.16
N ILE A 386 1.45 21.20 4.26
CA ILE A 386 1.25 19.98 5.04
C ILE A 386 1.17 20.36 6.53
N ASN A 387 0.00 20.14 7.11
CA ASN A 387 -0.26 20.38 8.52
C ASN A 387 -0.68 19.06 9.20
N PRO A 388 0.20 18.43 10.00
CA PRO A 388 -0.12 17.16 10.63
C PRO A 388 -1.38 17.20 11.50
N GLU A 389 -1.75 18.35 12.06
CA GLU A 389 -2.96 18.48 12.89
C GLU A 389 -4.24 18.27 12.09
N GLU A 390 -4.17 18.40 10.75
CA GLU A 390 -5.29 18.18 9.86
C GLU A 390 -5.40 16.73 9.40
N PHE A 391 -4.44 15.85 9.72
CA PHE A 391 -4.48 14.45 9.32
C PHE A 391 -5.66 13.74 9.99
N VAL A 392 -6.30 12.87 9.23
CA VAL A 392 -7.36 11.97 9.72
C VAL A 392 -6.75 10.77 10.43
N SER A 393 -5.59 10.31 9.96
CA SER A 393 -4.78 9.32 10.67
C SER A 393 -4.56 9.75 12.12
N LYS A 394 -4.57 8.81 13.04
CA LYS A 394 -4.22 9.08 14.44
C LYS A 394 -2.73 9.45 14.57
N GLY A 395 -1.89 8.87 13.72
CA GLY A 395 -0.47 9.22 13.66
C GLY A 395 -0.25 10.60 13.04
N LYS A 396 0.63 11.39 13.68
CA LYS A 396 1.03 12.72 13.18
C LYS A 396 2.52 12.76 12.85
N ASN A 397 3.19 11.62 12.95
CA ASN A 397 4.65 11.46 12.81
C ASN A 397 5.08 11.55 11.35
N THR A 398 5.37 12.79 10.92
CA THR A 398 5.81 13.08 9.55
C THR A 398 7.00 14.03 9.55
N PRO A 399 8.04 13.77 8.73
CA PRO A 399 9.12 14.73 8.52
C PRO A 399 8.75 15.86 7.56
N PHE A 400 7.57 15.78 6.93
CA PHE A 400 7.15 16.71 5.87
C PHE A 400 6.26 17.86 6.36
N ALA A 401 6.15 18.04 7.68
CA ALA A 401 5.37 19.16 8.24
C ALA A 401 5.88 20.50 7.66
N ASN A 402 4.95 21.38 7.31
CA ASN A 402 5.20 22.70 6.73
C ASN A 402 5.71 22.71 5.27
N TRP A 403 5.85 21.54 4.62
CA TRP A 403 6.12 21.53 3.18
C TRP A 403 4.91 22.05 2.42
N VAL A 404 5.14 22.90 1.40
CA VAL A 404 4.09 23.43 0.54
C VAL A 404 4.00 22.55 -0.71
N CYS A 405 2.81 22.02 -0.97
CA CYS A 405 2.61 21.05 -2.07
C CYS A 405 1.36 21.38 -2.88
N LYS A 406 1.38 20.97 -4.15
CA LYS A 406 0.24 20.86 -5.06
C LYS A 406 -0.12 19.38 -5.25
N GLY A 407 -1.24 19.09 -5.90
CA GLY A 407 -1.63 17.72 -6.19
C GLY A 407 -2.44 17.10 -5.05
N TRP A 408 -3.48 17.75 -4.60
CA TRP A 408 -4.28 17.32 -3.45
C TRP A 408 -5.51 16.54 -3.88
N PRO A 409 -5.68 15.27 -3.47
CA PRO A 409 -6.94 14.57 -3.67
C PRO A 409 -8.10 15.34 -3.01
N VAL A 410 -9.16 15.54 -3.75
CA VAL A 410 -10.34 16.28 -3.26
C VAL A 410 -11.57 15.39 -3.17
N MET A 411 -11.56 14.24 -3.83
CA MET A 411 -12.66 13.28 -3.76
C MET A 411 -12.16 11.89 -4.12
N THR A 412 -12.60 10.90 -3.36
CA THR A 412 -12.30 9.49 -3.60
C THR A 412 -13.60 8.70 -3.72
N LEU A 413 -13.68 7.85 -4.73
CA LEU A 413 -14.82 6.97 -4.96
C LEU A 413 -14.36 5.50 -4.96
N VAL A 414 -15.08 4.67 -4.22
CA VAL A 414 -14.89 3.22 -4.25
C VAL A 414 -16.20 2.61 -4.77
N GLU A 415 -16.12 1.87 -5.87
CA GLU A 415 -17.31 1.37 -6.58
C GLU A 415 -18.33 2.49 -6.82
N GLY A 416 -17.84 3.65 -7.24
CA GLY A 416 -18.69 4.81 -7.55
C GLY A 416 -19.27 5.54 -6.33
N LYS A 417 -18.97 5.12 -5.12
CA LYS A 417 -19.47 5.74 -3.88
C LYS A 417 -18.40 6.62 -3.26
N ARG A 418 -18.81 7.85 -2.91
CA ARG A 418 -17.89 8.82 -2.29
C ARG A 418 -17.50 8.43 -0.88
N UNK A 419 -16.29 8.37 -0.46
CA UNK A 419 -15.90 8.40 0.52
C UNK A 419 -16.01 9.53 0.98
N MET A 420 -16.82 10.02 1.63
CA MET A 420 -17.03 11.36 2.14
C MET A 420 -16.35 11.56 3.50
N LEU A 421 -15.49 12.53 3.57
CA LEU A 421 -14.94 13.01 4.83
C LEU A 421 -15.99 13.95 5.47
N LYS A 422 -16.99 13.40 6.14
CA LYS A 422 -17.89 14.22 6.93
C LYS A 422 -17.27 14.49 8.31
N HIS A 423 -17.21 15.73 8.69
CA HIS A 423 -17.13 16.09 10.10
C HIS A 423 -18.25 15.33 10.82
N ALA A 424 -17.87 14.56 11.82
CA ALA A 424 -18.71 13.56 12.42
C ALA A 424 -20.04 14.10 12.95
N THR A 425 -21.11 13.80 12.25
CA THR A 425 -22.44 13.70 12.82
C THR A 425 -22.96 12.30 12.52
N SER A 426 -23.22 11.58 13.58
CA SER A 426 -23.24 10.11 13.64
C SER A 426 -24.45 9.38 13.04
N THR A 427 -25.42 10.05 12.41
CA THR A 427 -26.71 9.44 12.11
C THR A 427 -26.86 8.76 10.75
N ASN A 428 -26.10 9.18 9.74
CA ASN A 428 -26.23 8.61 8.39
C ASN A 428 -25.32 7.40 8.13
N PHE A 429 -24.33 7.18 8.99
CA PHE A 429 -23.35 6.13 8.83
C PHE A 429 -23.91 4.71 9.06
N ARG A 430 -24.84 4.60 10.01
CA ARG A 430 -25.46 3.30 10.37
C ARG A 430 -26.33 2.72 9.24
N ARG A 431 -26.94 3.57 8.42
CA ARG A 431 -27.82 3.13 7.33
C ARG A 431 -27.03 2.58 6.14
N TRP A 432 -25.84 3.13 5.89
CA TRP A 432 -24.97 2.71 4.79
C TRP A 432 -24.37 1.32 5.06
N ASN A 433 -23.85 1.10 6.25
CA ASN A 433 -23.26 -0.19 6.68
C ASN A 433 -24.26 -1.35 6.57
N SER A 434 -25.55 -1.10 6.82
CA SER A 434 -26.57 -2.15 6.75
C SER A 434 -26.84 -2.62 5.30
N ILE A 435 -26.71 -1.73 4.33
CA ILE A 435 -26.96 -2.04 2.90
C ILE A 435 -25.77 -2.80 2.31
N TYR A 436 -24.55 -2.38 2.66
CA TYR A 436 -23.31 -3.03 2.23
C TYR A 436 -23.22 -4.48 2.75
N ARG A 437 -23.57 -4.68 4.03
CA ARG A 437 -23.63 -6.00 4.65
C ARG A 437 -24.61 -6.97 3.97
N LYS A 438 -25.75 -6.47 3.52
CA LYS A 438 -26.73 -7.31 2.80
C LYS A 438 -26.21 -7.79 1.46
N ARG A 439 -25.46 -6.95 0.73
CA ARG A 439 -24.94 -7.30 -0.61
C ARG A 439 -23.78 -8.30 -0.56
N ILE A 440 -22.86 -8.15 0.40
CA ILE A 440 -21.75 -9.11 0.56
C ILE A 440 -22.28 -10.50 0.93
N ARG A 441 -23.23 -10.58 1.87
CA ARG A 441 -23.87 -11.85 2.23
C ARG A 441 -24.63 -12.49 1.06
N GLN A 442 -25.19 -11.68 0.19
CA GLN A 442 -25.92 -12.18 -0.99
C GLN A 442 -24.93 -12.70 -2.05
N ARG A 443 -23.80 -12.05 -2.23
CA ARG A 443 -22.73 -12.47 -3.15
C ARG A 443 -22.11 -13.80 -2.67
N GLN A 444 -21.76 -13.89 -1.39
CA GLN A 444 -21.24 -15.14 -0.79
C GLN A 444 -22.24 -16.29 -0.86
N ARG A 445 -23.55 -16.02 -0.74
CA ARG A 445 -24.60 -17.04 -0.92
C ARG A 445 -24.72 -17.50 -2.37
N ASN A 446 -24.57 -16.61 -3.32
CA ASN A 446 -24.62 -16.93 -4.74
C ASN A 446 -23.39 -17.75 -5.17
N ASP A 447 -22.21 -17.38 -4.68
CA ASP A 447 -20.97 -18.12 -4.96
C ASP A 447 -21.03 -19.54 -4.37
N ARG A 448 -21.54 -19.70 -3.15
CA ARG A 448 -21.76 -21.02 -2.55
C ARG A 448 -22.79 -21.87 -3.33
N ARG A 449 -23.84 -21.25 -3.87
CA ARG A 449 -24.83 -21.96 -4.69
C ARG A 449 -24.25 -22.41 -6.03
N SER A 450 -23.38 -21.60 -6.66
CA SER A 450 -22.74 -22.00 -7.92
C SER A 450 -21.77 -23.18 -7.72
N CYS A 451 -21.05 -23.21 -6.58
CA CYS A 451 -20.18 -24.34 -6.24
C CYS A 451 -20.97 -25.63 -6.00
N PHE A 452 -22.17 -25.55 -5.38
CA PHE A 452 -23.02 -26.71 -5.14
C PHE A 452 -23.66 -27.25 -6.43
N GLN A 453 -23.99 -26.38 -7.39
CA GLN A 453 -24.56 -26.82 -8.67
C GLN A 453 -23.53 -27.55 -9.54
N HIS A 454 -22.27 -27.15 -9.52
CA HIS A 454 -21.21 -27.82 -10.28
C HIS A 454 -20.74 -29.12 -9.61
N GLY A 455 -20.98 -29.31 -8.31
CA GLY A 455 -20.63 -30.53 -7.58
C GLY A 455 -21.61 -31.71 -7.85
N ASN A 456 -22.88 -31.40 -8.06
CA ASN A 456 -23.89 -32.42 -8.28
C ASN A 456 -23.89 -33.01 -9.70
N ASP A 457 -23.36 -32.32 -10.69
CA ASP A 457 -23.27 -32.82 -12.06
C ASP A 457 -22.14 -33.84 -12.29
N ARG A 458 -21.23 -34.02 -11.31
CA ARG A 458 -20.14 -35.00 -11.42
C ARG A 458 -20.44 -36.37 -10.78
N ILE A 459 -21.51 -36.46 -9.99
CA ILE A 459 -21.81 -37.71 -9.28
C ILE A 459 -22.76 -38.64 -10.08
N SER A 460 -23.39 -38.16 -11.16
CA SER A 460 -24.38 -38.94 -11.91
C SER A 460 -23.86 -39.67 -13.15
N ARG A 461 -22.53 -39.79 -13.36
CA ARG A 461 -21.97 -40.44 -14.57
C ARG A 461 -21.07 -41.66 -14.34
N ASN A 462 -21.11 -42.28 -13.17
CA ASN A 462 -20.38 -43.55 -12.96
C ASN A 462 -21.26 -44.60 -12.31
N SER A 463 -22.25 -45.05 -13.04
CA SER A 463 -22.89 -46.36 -12.80
C SER A 463 -23.59 -46.80 -14.08
N ILE A 464 -22.84 -47.47 -14.94
CA ILE A 464 -23.22 -48.62 -15.81
C ILE A 464 -21.90 -49.16 -16.36
#